data_a72ab21210129c4f03a262032857dc24
#
_entry.id   a72ab21210129c4f03a262032857dc24
#
_cell.length_a   1.000
_cell.length_b   1.000
_cell.length_c   1.000
_cell.angle_alpha   90.00
_cell.angle_beta   90.00
_cell.angle_gamma   90.00
#
_symmetry.space_group_name_H-M   'P 1'
#
loop_
_entity.id
_entity.type
_entity.pdbx_description
1 polymer ?
#
loop_
_entity_poly.entity_id
_entity_poly.type
_entity_poly.pdbx_seq_one_letter_code
_entity_poly.pdbx_strand_id
1 'polypeptide(L)'
;MKNDISAIGNALVDTVFKVEHSLITELGLEIDQMTLSSAEEHSPIIERLIASGAETVSDCGGSATNSLVAAASFGAKCFHTCKVSDDQDGIRYLESIKEAGIGHKGNMANASSHPSGKCLILVTPDAKRTMTTALNVSSLMDEDDLDFEQIANSKIFYIEGYMVTSDDNFNVTLKALDHLKNFPEVKIALSLSDPGLVMGFKNKFQELESYGLDYIFGNDDEAKAFIDEDDIDKALTKLQEKPYTSIITMGEKGSVVVTKDKVISSPQVNITPIDTNGAGDMFAGSFMYALLQNQDLKSCADFANYGASKVVETFGPRLTQESYREVLNNYKKS
;
A
#
# COMPACT_ATOMS: atom_id res chain seq x y z
N MET A 1 0.74 -10.63 -22.78
CA MET A 1 -0.67 -10.27 -22.46
C MET A 1 -0.62 -8.97 -21.68
N LYS A 2 -1.47 -7.97 -22.01
CA LYS A 2 -1.47 -6.71 -21.27
C LYS A 2 -1.89 -6.96 -19.82
N ASN A 3 -1.15 -6.36 -18.88
CA ASN A 3 -1.57 -6.26 -17.49
C ASN A 3 -2.66 -5.18 -17.34
N ASP A 4 -3.48 -5.31 -16.33
CA ASP A 4 -4.40 -4.25 -15.94
C ASP A 4 -3.69 -3.25 -15.02
N ILE A 5 -2.92 -3.76 -14.04
CA ILE A 5 -2.16 -2.95 -13.09
C ILE A 5 -0.74 -3.51 -13.01
N SER A 6 0.27 -2.67 -13.18
CA SER A 6 1.62 -2.93 -12.65
C SER A 6 1.89 -2.00 -11.48
N ALA A 7 2.63 -2.48 -10.48
CA ALA A 7 2.98 -1.66 -9.33
C ALA A 7 4.46 -1.78 -8.99
N ILE A 8 4.98 -0.75 -8.32
CA ILE A 8 6.29 -0.75 -7.68
C ILE A 8 6.12 -0.45 -6.20
N GLY A 9 6.69 -1.29 -5.33
CA GLY A 9 6.54 -1.16 -3.88
C GLY A 9 7.44 -2.09 -3.10
N ASN A 10 7.47 -1.90 -1.78
CA ASN A 10 8.26 -2.72 -0.88
C ASN A 10 7.62 -4.10 -0.67
N ALA A 11 8.46 -5.13 -0.70
CA ALA A 11 8.09 -6.50 -0.32
C ALA A 11 8.41 -6.71 1.16
N LEU A 12 7.38 -6.94 1.97
CA LEU A 12 7.52 -7.12 3.42
C LEU A 12 6.85 -8.43 3.86
N VAL A 13 7.44 -9.09 4.85
CA VAL A 13 6.75 -10.11 5.62
C VAL A 13 6.32 -9.50 6.95
N ASP A 14 5.02 -9.37 7.11
CA ASP A 14 4.42 -8.83 8.33
C ASP A 14 4.33 -9.93 9.38
N THR A 15 4.80 -9.66 10.59
CA THR A 15 4.64 -10.54 11.73
C THR A 15 3.92 -9.81 12.85
N VAL A 16 2.68 -10.21 13.08
CA VAL A 16 1.79 -9.60 14.08
C VAL A 16 1.96 -10.32 15.40
N PHE A 17 2.16 -9.56 16.47
CA PHE A 17 2.23 -10.03 17.85
C PHE A 17 1.15 -9.36 18.70
N LYS A 18 0.39 -10.15 19.45
CA LYS A 18 -0.51 -9.61 20.49
C LYS A 18 0.28 -9.39 21.76
N VAL A 19 0.34 -8.15 22.22
CA VAL A 19 1.22 -7.75 23.34
C VAL A 19 0.52 -6.78 24.29
N GLU A 20 1.01 -6.73 25.55
CA GLU A 20 0.61 -5.69 26.49
C GLU A 20 1.40 -4.38 26.26
N HIS A 21 0.80 -3.24 26.62
CA HIS A 21 1.44 -1.91 26.51
C HIS A 21 2.83 -1.86 27.19
N SER A 22 2.98 -2.55 28.33
CA SER A 22 4.23 -2.60 29.07
C SER A 22 5.40 -3.17 28.26
N LEU A 23 5.11 -4.17 27.39
CA LEU A 23 6.14 -4.77 26.55
C LEU A 23 6.61 -3.81 25.45
N ILE A 24 5.70 -3.02 24.85
CA ILE A 24 6.07 -1.99 23.87
C ILE A 24 7.00 -0.95 24.50
N THR A 25 6.67 -0.48 25.70
CA THR A 25 7.51 0.46 26.47
C THR A 25 8.87 -0.16 26.83
N GLU A 26 8.90 -1.43 27.23
CA GLU A 26 10.14 -2.17 27.52
C GLU A 26 11.06 -2.27 26.29
N LEU A 27 10.46 -2.45 25.11
CA LEU A 27 11.17 -2.50 23.83
C LEU A 27 11.65 -1.12 23.34
N GLY A 28 11.27 -0.04 24.02
CA GLY A 28 11.65 1.34 23.66
C GLY A 28 10.92 1.86 22.43
N LEU A 29 9.78 1.26 22.09
CA LEU A 29 8.96 1.67 20.95
C LEU A 29 7.86 2.65 21.38
N GLU A 30 7.50 3.58 20.51
CA GLU A 30 6.39 4.50 20.74
C GLU A 30 5.07 3.88 20.28
N ILE A 31 4.09 3.87 21.18
CA ILE A 31 2.79 3.26 20.94
C ILE A 31 2.06 3.98 19.80
N ASP A 32 1.44 3.20 18.90
CA ASP A 32 0.62 3.70 17.80
C ASP A 32 1.42 4.44 16.70
N GLN A 33 2.71 4.10 16.58
CA GLN A 33 3.60 4.68 15.57
C GLN A 33 4.31 3.59 14.75
N MET A 34 4.68 3.97 13.50
CA MET A 34 5.57 3.18 12.66
C MET A 34 6.98 3.78 12.71
N THR A 35 7.97 2.93 12.95
CA THR A 35 9.38 3.30 13.00
C THR A 35 10.16 2.46 11.99
N LEU A 36 11.00 3.10 11.18
CA LEU A 36 11.99 2.40 10.37
C LEU A 36 13.17 1.96 11.26
N SER A 37 13.62 0.76 11.06
CA SER A 37 14.73 0.14 11.82
C SER A 37 15.60 -0.73 10.91
N SER A 38 16.72 -1.20 11.45
CA SER A 38 17.62 -2.13 10.79
C SER A 38 17.29 -3.59 11.15
N ALA A 39 17.88 -4.55 10.41
CA ALA A 39 17.78 -5.97 10.76
C ALA A 39 18.41 -6.28 12.12
N GLU A 40 19.50 -5.57 12.47
CA GLU A 40 20.18 -5.70 13.75
C GLU A 40 19.30 -5.24 14.91
N GLU A 41 18.54 -4.17 14.73
CA GLU A 41 17.60 -3.67 15.73
C GLU A 41 16.37 -4.57 15.88
N HIS A 42 15.95 -5.26 14.81
CA HIS A 42 14.86 -6.23 14.88
C HIS A 42 15.20 -7.48 15.69
N SER A 43 16.43 -7.97 15.60
CA SER A 43 16.83 -9.23 16.25
C SER A 43 16.50 -9.28 17.75
N PRO A 44 16.93 -8.33 18.60
CA PRO A 44 16.61 -8.35 20.02
C PRO A 44 15.10 -8.16 20.30
N ILE A 45 14.40 -7.41 19.46
CA ILE A 45 12.95 -7.23 19.57
C ILE A 45 12.24 -8.56 19.34
N ILE A 46 12.60 -9.29 18.26
CA ILE A 46 12.04 -10.60 17.94
C ILE A 46 12.31 -11.60 19.06
N GLU A 47 13.55 -11.68 19.54
CA GLU A 47 13.92 -12.58 20.65
C GLU A 47 13.06 -12.30 21.90
N ARG A 48 12.88 -11.04 22.25
CA ARG A 48 12.08 -10.63 23.40
C ARG A 48 10.59 -10.94 23.22
N LEU A 49 10.05 -10.73 22.02
CA LEU A 49 8.65 -11.07 21.67
C LEU A 49 8.41 -12.58 21.74
N ILE A 50 9.31 -13.39 21.20
CA ILE A 50 9.23 -14.85 21.30
C ILE A 50 9.31 -15.30 22.77
N ALA A 51 10.25 -14.76 23.55
CA ALA A 51 10.40 -15.08 24.97
C ALA A 51 9.18 -14.68 25.82
N SER A 52 8.39 -13.70 25.39
CA SER A 52 7.15 -13.33 26.08
C SER A 52 6.02 -14.34 25.90
N GLY A 53 6.15 -15.26 24.93
CA GLY A 53 5.07 -16.19 24.57
C GLY A 53 3.90 -15.53 23.85
N ALA A 54 4.10 -14.34 23.27
CA ALA A 54 3.07 -13.61 22.54
C ALA A 54 2.53 -14.45 21.36
N GLU A 55 1.21 -14.45 21.20
CA GLU A 55 0.57 -15.02 20.02
C GLU A 55 1.06 -14.30 18.77
N THR A 56 1.43 -15.04 17.74
CA THR A 56 1.95 -14.47 16.51
C THR A 56 1.31 -15.08 15.27
N VAL A 57 1.11 -14.22 14.28
CA VAL A 57 0.71 -14.61 12.92
C VAL A 57 1.60 -13.88 11.94
N SER A 58 2.16 -14.60 10.98
CA SER A 58 2.94 -14.00 9.88
C SER A 58 2.21 -14.12 8.57
N ASP A 59 2.19 -13.04 7.80
CA ASP A 59 1.67 -13.00 6.44
C ASP A 59 2.55 -12.10 5.55
N CYS A 60 2.36 -12.18 4.24
CA CYS A 60 3.06 -11.31 3.30
C CYS A 60 2.33 -9.97 3.23
N GLY A 61 3.08 -8.88 3.38
CA GLY A 61 2.59 -7.51 3.43
C GLY A 61 3.22 -6.60 2.39
N GLY A 62 3.22 -5.32 2.68
CA GLY A 62 3.57 -4.23 1.77
C GLY A 62 2.31 -3.61 1.16
N SER A 63 2.22 -2.27 1.20
CA SER A 63 1.01 -1.53 0.82
C SER A 63 0.62 -1.79 -0.65
N ALA A 64 1.58 -1.65 -1.59
CA ALA A 64 1.32 -1.95 -2.99
C ALA A 64 0.90 -3.41 -3.20
N THR A 65 1.52 -4.35 -2.48
CA THR A 65 1.18 -5.77 -2.56
C THR A 65 -0.25 -6.03 -2.13
N ASN A 66 -0.67 -5.46 -1.00
CA ASN A 66 -2.05 -5.60 -0.51
C ASN A 66 -3.06 -5.02 -1.51
N SER A 67 -2.75 -3.86 -2.10
CA SER A 67 -3.59 -3.24 -3.14
C SER A 67 -3.70 -4.13 -4.37
N LEU A 68 -2.59 -4.72 -4.83
CA LEU A 68 -2.59 -5.65 -5.95
C LEU A 68 -3.34 -6.96 -5.65
N VAL A 69 -3.19 -7.51 -4.43
CA VAL A 69 -3.93 -8.70 -3.99
C VAL A 69 -5.43 -8.44 -4.03
N ALA A 70 -5.88 -7.28 -3.57
CA ALA A 70 -7.29 -6.89 -3.65
C ALA A 70 -7.76 -6.82 -5.11
N ALA A 71 -7.05 -6.08 -5.97
CA ALA A 71 -7.41 -5.94 -7.38
C ALA A 71 -7.38 -7.30 -8.12
N ALA A 72 -6.37 -8.14 -7.89
CA ALA A 72 -6.23 -9.45 -8.51
C ALA A 72 -7.33 -10.41 -8.05
N SER A 73 -7.71 -10.38 -6.77
CA SER A 73 -8.81 -11.19 -6.23
C SER A 73 -10.17 -10.83 -6.84
N PHE A 74 -10.34 -9.60 -7.32
CA PHE A 74 -11.51 -9.18 -8.10
C PHE A 74 -11.41 -9.52 -9.59
N GLY A 75 -10.24 -9.95 -10.07
CA GLY A 75 -10.01 -10.43 -11.43
C GLY A 75 -9.13 -9.54 -12.31
N ALA A 76 -8.46 -8.51 -11.76
CA ALA A 76 -7.46 -7.74 -12.48
C ALA A 76 -6.19 -8.57 -12.73
N LYS A 77 -5.54 -8.36 -13.86
CA LYS A 77 -4.21 -8.92 -14.15
C LYS A 77 -3.15 -7.99 -13.59
N CYS A 78 -2.44 -8.44 -12.57
CA CYS A 78 -1.48 -7.63 -11.86
C CYS A 78 -0.04 -8.11 -12.05
N PHE A 79 0.89 -7.15 -12.05
CA PHE A 79 2.33 -7.40 -12.03
C PHE A 79 2.98 -6.54 -10.95
N HIS A 80 3.87 -7.11 -10.14
CA HIS A 80 4.52 -6.41 -9.04
C HIS A 80 6.04 -6.34 -9.25
N THR A 81 6.58 -5.13 -9.26
CA THR A 81 8.00 -4.84 -9.16
C THR A 81 8.34 -4.63 -7.69
N CYS A 82 9.08 -5.57 -7.12
CA CYS A 82 9.56 -5.53 -5.74
C CYS A 82 10.83 -6.38 -5.63
N LYS A 83 11.56 -6.28 -4.51
CA LYS A 83 12.78 -7.04 -4.28
C LYS A 83 12.69 -7.86 -3.00
N VAL A 84 13.02 -9.13 -3.12
CA VAL A 84 13.14 -10.10 -2.01
C VAL A 84 14.48 -10.83 -2.10
N SER A 85 14.86 -11.51 -1.03
CA SER A 85 16.05 -12.36 -0.99
C SER A 85 15.71 -13.84 -1.09
N ASP A 86 16.72 -14.68 -1.34
CA ASP A 86 16.63 -16.13 -1.43
C ASP A 86 16.54 -16.82 -0.04
N ASP A 87 15.98 -16.09 0.95
CA ASP A 87 15.63 -16.60 2.26
C ASP A 87 14.20 -17.17 2.32
N GLN A 88 13.85 -17.76 3.45
CA GLN A 88 12.54 -18.38 3.63
C GLN A 88 11.39 -17.35 3.53
N ASP A 89 11.60 -16.13 4.01
CA ASP A 89 10.60 -15.05 3.95
C ASP A 89 10.38 -14.58 2.51
N GLY A 90 11.46 -14.43 1.71
CA GLY A 90 11.37 -14.06 0.30
C GLY A 90 10.72 -15.13 -0.56
N ILE A 91 11.05 -16.41 -0.33
CA ILE A 91 10.40 -17.55 -1.02
C ILE A 91 8.91 -17.54 -0.73
N ARG A 92 8.53 -17.45 0.56
CA ARG A 92 7.14 -17.39 0.98
C ARG A 92 6.40 -16.19 0.38
N TYR A 93 7.06 -15.05 0.31
CA TYR A 93 6.48 -13.85 -0.28
C TYR A 93 6.15 -14.05 -1.76
N LEU A 94 7.09 -14.57 -2.56
CA LEU A 94 6.85 -14.85 -3.99
C LEU A 94 5.77 -15.92 -4.22
N GLU A 95 5.70 -16.93 -3.36
CA GLU A 95 4.62 -17.92 -3.40
C GLU A 95 3.26 -17.26 -3.14
N SER A 96 3.15 -16.39 -2.13
CA SER A 96 1.92 -15.68 -1.78
C SER A 96 1.40 -14.80 -2.92
N ILE A 97 2.26 -14.00 -3.57
CA ILE A 97 1.82 -13.15 -4.70
C ILE A 97 1.47 -13.99 -5.93
N LYS A 98 2.17 -15.11 -6.16
CA LYS A 98 1.85 -16.07 -7.24
C LYS A 98 0.50 -16.74 -7.01
N GLU A 99 0.19 -17.15 -5.78
CA GLU A 99 -1.11 -17.72 -5.41
C GLU A 99 -2.25 -16.70 -5.60
N ALA A 100 -1.97 -15.41 -5.36
CA ALA A 100 -2.90 -14.33 -5.66
C ALA A 100 -3.02 -14.01 -7.17
N GLY A 101 -2.26 -14.69 -8.03
CA GLY A 101 -2.27 -14.48 -9.49
C GLY A 101 -1.51 -13.23 -9.95
N ILE A 102 -0.60 -12.71 -9.12
CA ILE A 102 0.22 -11.54 -9.41
C ILE A 102 1.54 -11.99 -10.05
N GLY A 103 1.88 -11.41 -11.20
CA GLY A 103 3.16 -11.63 -11.87
C GLY A 103 4.31 -10.93 -11.16
N HIS A 104 5.51 -11.52 -11.27
CA HIS A 104 6.76 -10.95 -10.76
C HIS A 104 7.91 -11.43 -11.66
N LYS A 105 9.00 -10.65 -11.77
CA LYS A 105 10.16 -10.99 -12.62
C LYS A 105 10.88 -12.27 -12.16
N GLY A 106 10.78 -12.60 -10.87
CA GLY A 106 11.31 -13.85 -10.31
C GLY A 106 12.78 -13.81 -9.89
N ASN A 107 13.45 -12.66 -10.02
CA ASN A 107 14.80 -12.45 -9.51
C ASN A 107 14.76 -12.31 -7.98
N MET A 108 15.79 -12.88 -7.32
CA MET A 108 15.98 -12.81 -5.88
C MET A 108 17.41 -12.39 -5.57
N ALA A 109 17.59 -11.57 -4.55
CA ALA A 109 18.91 -11.19 -4.06
C ALA A 109 19.49 -12.29 -3.15
N ASN A 110 20.80 -12.20 -2.89
CA ASN A 110 21.47 -13.13 -1.99
C ASN A 110 21.19 -12.73 -0.53
N ALA A 111 20.49 -13.59 0.22
CA ALA A 111 20.10 -13.36 1.61
C ALA A 111 21.30 -13.24 2.58
N SER A 112 22.48 -13.81 2.24
CA SER A 112 23.67 -13.65 3.09
C SER A 112 24.21 -12.22 3.11
N SER A 113 23.82 -11.38 2.15
CA SER A 113 24.15 -9.97 2.11
C SER A 113 23.06 -9.11 2.73
N HIS A 114 21.81 -9.37 2.37
CA HIS A 114 20.64 -8.61 2.83
C HIS A 114 19.42 -9.54 2.92
N PRO A 115 18.82 -9.75 4.10
CA PRO A 115 17.61 -10.55 4.23
C PRO A 115 16.40 -9.85 3.59
N SER A 116 15.31 -10.60 3.40
CA SER A 116 14.03 -10.03 2.96
C SER A 116 13.47 -9.01 3.96
N GLY A 117 12.68 -8.07 3.45
CA GLY A 117 12.04 -7.02 4.26
C GLY A 117 11.05 -7.61 5.27
N LYS A 118 11.00 -7.03 6.46
CA LYS A 118 10.15 -7.49 7.57
C LYS A 118 9.52 -6.34 8.33
N CYS A 119 8.23 -6.49 8.66
CA CYS A 119 7.52 -5.58 9.56
C CYS A 119 7.04 -6.36 10.80
N LEU A 120 7.41 -5.89 11.98
CA LEU A 120 6.87 -6.39 13.24
C LEU A 120 5.72 -5.47 13.65
N ILE A 121 4.54 -6.04 13.84
CA ILE A 121 3.32 -5.33 14.18
C ILE A 121 2.89 -5.78 15.57
N LEU A 122 2.95 -4.88 16.54
CA LEU A 122 2.59 -5.13 17.93
C LEU A 122 1.20 -4.55 18.19
N VAL A 123 0.24 -5.43 18.47
CA VAL A 123 -1.17 -5.08 18.69
C VAL A 123 -1.49 -5.18 20.16
N THR A 124 -1.93 -4.07 20.76
CA THR A 124 -2.35 -3.99 22.16
C THR A 124 -3.84 -4.30 22.33
N PRO A 125 -4.33 -4.59 23.57
CA PRO A 125 -5.74 -4.93 23.83
C PRO A 125 -6.75 -3.85 23.42
N ASP A 126 -6.33 -2.58 23.35
CA ASP A 126 -7.13 -1.45 22.87
C ASP A 126 -7.03 -1.26 21.34
N ALA A 127 -6.54 -2.29 20.62
CA ALA A 127 -6.37 -2.34 19.17
C ALA A 127 -5.42 -1.30 18.58
N LYS A 128 -4.54 -0.69 19.39
CA LYS A 128 -3.47 0.16 18.89
C LYS A 128 -2.37 -0.67 18.28
N ARG A 129 -1.68 -0.10 17.30
CA ARG A 129 -0.62 -0.76 16.54
C ARG A 129 0.66 0.02 16.61
N THR A 130 1.68 -0.65 17.08
CA THR A 130 3.05 -0.16 17.02
C THR A 130 3.82 -1.01 16.01
N MET A 131 4.41 -0.36 15.03
CA MET A 131 5.11 -1.05 13.95
C MET A 131 6.59 -0.68 13.95
N THR A 132 7.43 -1.67 13.70
CA THR A 132 8.84 -1.45 13.41
C THR A 132 9.20 -2.22 12.15
N THR A 133 9.75 -1.52 11.15
CA THR A 133 9.96 -2.05 9.80
C THR A 133 11.43 -2.00 9.42
N ALA A 134 12.01 -3.16 9.14
CA ALA A 134 13.31 -3.30 8.52
C ALA A 134 13.11 -3.60 7.02
N LEU A 135 13.35 -2.61 6.17
CA LEU A 135 13.16 -2.75 4.72
C LEU A 135 14.16 -3.73 4.11
N ASN A 136 15.38 -3.80 4.65
CA ASN A 136 16.42 -4.73 4.21
C ASN A 136 16.62 -4.65 2.68
N VAL A 137 16.63 -5.81 1.99
CA VAL A 137 16.79 -5.87 0.53
C VAL A 137 15.68 -5.14 -0.23
N SER A 138 14.50 -5.01 0.36
CA SER A 138 13.37 -4.33 -0.27
C SER A 138 13.64 -2.84 -0.56
N SER A 139 14.57 -2.21 0.17
CA SER A 139 15.00 -0.83 -0.06
C SER A 139 16.17 -0.68 -1.04
N LEU A 140 16.63 -1.77 -1.64
CA LEU A 140 17.82 -1.84 -2.50
C LEU A 140 17.46 -2.28 -3.92
N MET A 141 16.32 -1.83 -4.44
CA MET A 141 15.94 -2.10 -5.82
C MET A 141 16.88 -1.39 -6.80
N ASP A 142 17.11 -2.03 -7.94
CA ASP A 142 17.89 -1.47 -9.03
C ASP A 142 17.18 -1.68 -10.39
N GLU A 143 17.78 -1.24 -11.46
CA GLU A 143 17.18 -1.32 -12.79
C GLU A 143 16.92 -2.76 -13.24
N ASP A 144 17.72 -3.72 -12.76
CA ASP A 144 17.54 -5.13 -13.09
C ASP A 144 16.26 -5.71 -12.47
N ASP A 145 15.66 -5.05 -11.46
CA ASP A 145 14.39 -5.44 -10.89
C ASP A 145 13.19 -4.99 -11.75
N LEU A 146 13.37 -3.97 -12.62
CA LEU A 146 12.32 -3.48 -13.50
C LEU A 146 12.08 -4.45 -14.67
N ASP A 147 10.82 -4.73 -14.94
CA ASP A 147 10.36 -5.32 -16.20
C ASP A 147 9.64 -4.23 -17.01
N PHE A 148 10.42 -3.51 -17.81
CA PHE A 148 9.91 -2.41 -18.61
C PHE A 148 8.81 -2.81 -19.59
N GLU A 149 8.82 -4.06 -20.08
CA GLU A 149 7.77 -4.56 -20.96
C GLU A 149 6.46 -4.74 -20.20
N GLN A 150 6.48 -5.33 -19.00
CA GLN A 150 5.29 -5.50 -18.19
C GLN A 150 4.72 -4.15 -17.72
N ILE A 151 5.59 -3.20 -17.37
CA ILE A 151 5.21 -1.84 -16.96
C ILE A 151 4.54 -1.11 -18.13
N ALA A 152 5.16 -1.08 -19.30
CA ALA A 152 4.62 -0.42 -20.49
C ALA A 152 3.37 -1.10 -21.06
N ASN A 153 3.17 -2.39 -20.80
CA ASN A 153 1.99 -3.15 -21.20
C ASN A 153 0.86 -3.15 -20.14
N SER A 154 0.89 -2.25 -19.16
CA SER A 154 -0.18 -2.09 -18.17
C SER A 154 -1.13 -0.94 -18.53
N LYS A 155 -2.33 -0.92 -17.92
CA LYS A 155 -3.26 0.21 -18.02
C LYS A 155 -3.00 1.24 -16.92
N ILE A 156 -2.59 0.76 -15.72
CA ILE A 156 -2.24 1.60 -14.56
C ILE A 156 -0.86 1.16 -14.06
N PHE A 157 0.03 2.12 -13.82
CA PHE A 157 1.25 1.95 -13.06
C PHE A 157 1.06 2.58 -11.68
N TYR A 158 1.05 1.75 -10.63
CA TYR A 158 0.79 2.16 -9.25
C TYR A 158 2.08 2.21 -8.44
N ILE A 159 2.34 3.37 -7.84
CA ILE A 159 3.55 3.66 -7.06
C ILE A 159 3.19 3.72 -5.58
N GLU A 160 3.87 2.90 -4.78
CA GLU A 160 3.80 2.98 -3.32
C GLU A 160 4.59 4.21 -2.83
N GLY A 161 3.99 5.05 -1.97
CA GLY A 161 4.66 6.24 -1.44
C GLY A 161 5.93 5.94 -0.66
N TYR A 162 6.02 4.78 -0.01
CA TYR A 162 7.23 4.36 0.71
C TYR A 162 8.48 4.21 -0.19
N MET A 163 8.34 4.23 -1.51
CA MET A 163 9.48 4.23 -2.43
C MET A 163 10.40 5.44 -2.26
N VAL A 164 9.93 6.54 -1.66
CA VAL A 164 10.73 7.73 -1.39
C VAL A 164 11.72 7.55 -0.22
N THR A 165 11.57 6.51 0.62
CA THR A 165 12.39 6.30 1.83
C THR A 165 13.80 5.83 1.53
N SER A 166 14.04 5.21 0.38
CA SER A 166 15.35 4.77 -0.10
C SER A 166 15.70 5.54 -1.37
N ASP A 167 16.95 5.94 -1.51
CA ASP A 167 17.42 6.59 -2.73
C ASP A 167 17.45 5.60 -3.90
N ASP A 168 17.79 4.34 -3.66
CA ASP A 168 17.78 3.28 -4.69
C ASP A 168 16.37 3.06 -5.22
N ASN A 169 15.39 2.86 -4.33
CA ASN A 169 13.99 2.68 -4.71
C ASN A 169 13.41 3.92 -5.41
N PHE A 170 13.75 5.11 -4.92
CA PHE A 170 13.33 6.35 -5.55
C PHE A 170 13.88 6.47 -6.98
N ASN A 171 15.20 6.25 -7.17
CA ASN A 171 15.85 6.31 -8.48
C ASN A 171 15.28 5.27 -9.45
N VAL A 172 15.01 4.07 -8.99
CA VAL A 172 14.40 3.01 -9.82
C VAL A 172 12.95 3.39 -10.20
N THR A 173 12.20 4.02 -9.29
CA THR A 173 10.87 4.54 -9.61
C THR A 173 10.94 5.62 -10.69
N LEU A 174 11.89 6.55 -10.60
CA LEU A 174 12.10 7.58 -11.64
C LEU A 174 12.45 6.96 -12.99
N LYS A 175 13.27 5.90 -13.03
CA LYS A 175 13.59 5.18 -14.29
C LYS A 175 12.35 4.54 -14.92
N ALA A 176 11.45 3.95 -14.09
CA ALA A 176 10.19 3.42 -14.58
C ALA A 176 9.31 4.54 -15.16
N LEU A 177 9.23 5.69 -14.49
CA LEU A 177 8.48 6.86 -14.95
C LEU A 177 9.10 7.47 -16.23
N ASP A 178 10.43 7.55 -16.32
CA ASP A 178 11.11 8.01 -17.54
C ASP A 178 10.79 7.11 -18.74
N HIS A 179 10.75 5.79 -18.52
CA HIS A 179 10.35 4.84 -19.56
C HIS A 179 8.90 5.08 -20.01
N LEU A 180 7.99 5.32 -19.05
CA LEU A 180 6.57 5.56 -19.30
C LEU A 180 6.25 6.86 -20.05
N LYS A 181 7.19 7.82 -20.15
CA LYS A 181 7.03 8.98 -21.02
C LYS A 181 6.79 8.61 -22.50
N ASN A 182 7.22 7.42 -22.92
CA ASN A 182 6.98 6.90 -24.25
C ASN A 182 5.64 6.13 -24.39
N PHE A 183 4.88 5.97 -23.30
CA PHE A 183 3.64 5.20 -23.22
C PHE A 183 2.52 6.00 -22.53
N PRO A 184 2.07 7.13 -23.14
CA PRO A 184 1.12 8.05 -22.48
C PRO A 184 -0.26 7.46 -22.21
N GLU A 185 -0.55 6.28 -22.75
CA GLU A 185 -1.78 5.53 -22.45
C GLU A 185 -1.76 4.85 -21.07
N VAL A 186 -0.57 4.64 -20.49
CA VAL A 186 -0.44 4.07 -19.13
C VAL A 186 -0.73 5.15 -18.11
N LYS A 187 -1.74 4.93 -17.27
CA LYS A 187 -2.11 5.86 -16.22
C LYS A 187 -1.20 5.71 -15.00
N ILE A 188 -0.72 6.81 -14.47
CA ILE A 188 0.19 6.82 -13.32
C ILE A 188 -0.61 7.14 -12.05
N ALA A 189 -0.54 6.24 -11.08
CA ALA A 189 -1.19 6.36 -9.78
C ALA A 189 -0.17 6.32 -8.65
N LEU A 190 -0.29 7.21 -7.67
CA LEU A 190 0.60 7.32 -6.51
C LEU A 190 -0.20 7.18 -5.22
N SER A 191 0.25 6.34 -4.29
CA SER A 191 -0.20 6.35 -2.90
C SER A 191 0.65 7.32 -2.08
N LEU A 192 0.04 8.10 -1.21
CA LEU A 192 0.77 8.97 -0.27
C LEU A 192 1.31 8.20 0.94
N SER A 193 0.63 7.13 1.33
CA SER A 193 1.03 6.09 2.28
C SER A 193 1.11 6.50 3.76
N ASP A 194 1.64 7.67 4.10
CA ASP A 194 1.80 8.14 5.49
C ASP A 194 2.05 9.66 5.54
N PRO A 195 1.40 10.42 6.44
CA PRO A 195 1.56 11.88 6.50
C PRO A 195 2.96 12.32 6.93
N GLY A 196 3.63 11.59 7.82
CA GLY A 196 5.00 11.86 8.22
C GLY A 196 5.99 11.64 7.08
N LEU A 197 5.73 10.61 6.26
CA LEU A 197 6.47 10.34 5.04
C LEU A 197 6.36 11.50 4.04
N VAL A 198 5.13 11.98 3.81
CA VAL A 198 4.87 13.11 2.90
C VAL A 198 5.60 14.38 3.36
N MET A 199 5.56 14.67 4.66
CA MET A 199 6.28 15.82 5.24
C MET A 199 7.80 15.64 5.15
N GLY A 200 8.32 14.46 5.48
CA GLY A 200 9.75 14.17 5.53
C GLY A 200 10.42 14.15 4.16
N PHE A 201 9.70 13.72 3.12
CA PHE A 201 10.22 13.55 1.76
C PHE A 201 9.49 14.41 0.73
N LYS A 202 9.02 15.59 1.14
CA LYS A 202 8.22 16.50 0.31
C LYS A 202 8.83 16.74 -1.09
N ASN A 203 10.13 16.95 -1.17
CA ASN A 203 10.80 17.20 -2.45
C ASN A 203 10.70 16.00 -3.40
N LYS A 204 10.84 14.77 -2.89
CA LYS A 204 10.71 13.56 -3.70
C LYS A 204 9.25 13.36 -4.18
N PHE A 205 8.25 13.64 -3.34
CA PHE A 205 6.86 13.63 -3.77
C PHE A 205 6.56 14.67 -4.84
N GLN A 206 7.12 15.89 -4.72
CA GLN A 206 7.01 16.93 -5.75
C GLN A 206 7.67 16.51 -7.07
N GLU A 207 8.79 15.80 -6.99
CA GLU A 207 9.44 15.25 -8.18
C GLU A 207 8.57 14.17 -8.84
N LEU A 208 7.99 13.23 -8.08
CA LEU A 208 7.01 12.26 -8.62
C LEU A 208 5.79 12.96 -9.25
N GLU A 209 5.26 13.99 -8.60
CA GLU A 209 4.14 14.80 -9.13
C GLU A 209 4.49 15.41 -10.51
N SER A 210 5.74 15.83 -10.70
CA SER A 210 6.20 16.46 -11.95
C SER A 210 6.17 15.55 -13.18
N TYR A 211 6.08 14.24 -12.98
CA TYR A 211 5.95 13.26 -14.06
C TYR A 211 4.55 13.16 -14.67
N GLY A 212 3.57 13.90 -14.12
CA GLY A 212 2.22 13.94 -14.68
C GLY A 212 1.35 12.79 -14.20
N LEU A 213 1.10 12.76 -12.89
CA LEU A 213 0.20 11.78 -12.27
C LEU A 213 -1.23 11.89 -12.83
N ASP A 214 -1.92 10.75 -12.92
CA ASP A 214 -3.37 10.68 -13.23
C ASP A 214 -4.20 10.54 -11.95
N TYR A 215 -3.67 9.81 -10.96
CA TYR A 215 -4.37 9.51 -9.71
C TYR A 215 -3.46 9.65 -8.50
N ILE A 216 -3.99 10.20 -7.40
CA ILE A 216 -3.37 10.17 -6.08
C ILE A 216 -4.34 9.54 -5.10
N PHE A 217 -3.83 8.58 -4.31
CA PHE A 217 -4.53 7.93 -3.21
C PHE A 217 -3.92 8.35 -1.88
N GLY A 218 -4.78 8.68 -0.92
CA GLY A 218 -4.34 8.99 0.44
C GLY A 218 -5.52 9.12 1.40
N ASN A 219 -5.22 9.35 2.67
CA ASN A 219 -6.22 9.76 3.66
C ASN A 219 -6.22 11.29 3.83
N ASP A 220 -7.10 11.80 4.70
CA ASP A 220 -7.24 13.24 4.94
C ASP A 220 -5.99 13.88 5.55
N ASP A 221 -5.25 13.17 6.43
CA ASP A 221 -4.00 13.67 7.01
C ASP A 221 -2.87 13.68 5.97
N GLU A 222 -2.77 12.67 5.14
CA GLU A 222 -1.83 12.60 4.02
C GLU A 222 -2.11 13.69 2.99
N ALA A 223 -3.39 13.93 2.66
CA ALA A 223 -3.79 14.98 1.74
C ALA A 223 -3.43 16.38 2.26
N LYS A 224 -3.67 16.64 3.55
CA LYS A 224 -3.27 17.89 4.22
C LYS A 224 -1.76 18.08 4.16
N ALA A 225 -0.98 17.06 4.50
CA ALA A 225 0.48 17.10 4.45
C ALA A 225 1.00 17.35 3.03
N PHE A 226 0.39 16.70 2.02
CA PHE A 226 0.81 16.79 0.63
C PHE A 226 0.58 18.19 0.02
N ILE A 227 -0.54 18.83 0.40
CA ILE A 227 -0.92 20.17 -0.10
C ILE A 227 -0.39 21.30 0.81
N ASP A 228 0.19 20.97 1.97
CA ASP A 228 0.64 21.95 2.96
C ASP A 228 -0.54 22.81 3.46
N GLU A 229 -1.57 22.16 3.99
CA GLU A 229 -2.79 22.81 4.47
C GLU A 229 -3.42 22.01 5.61
N ASP A 230 -3.60 22.60 6.77
CA ASP A 230 -4.12 21.92 7.97
C ASP A 230 -5.64 21.68 7.91
N ASP A 231 -6.37 22.52 7.18
CA ASP A 231 -7.82 22.42 7.01
C ASP A 231 -8.16 21.55 5.82
N ILE A 232 -8.92 20.47 6.04
CA ILE A 232 -9.24 19.50 4.98
C ILE A 232 -10.08 20.12 3.86
N ASP A 233 -11.03 21.00 4.16
CA ASP A 233 -11.88 21.61 3.11
C ASP A 233 -11.06 22.52 2.20
N LYS A 234 -10.08 23.24 2.77
CA LYS A 234 -9.14 24.02 1.98
C LYS A 234 -8.17 23.10 1.20
N ALA A 235 -7.71 22.00 1.79
CA ALA A 235 -6.86 21.04 1.11
C ALA A 235 -7.60 20.46 -0.11
N LEU A 236 -8.87 20.05 0.04
CA LEU A 236 -9.69 19.56 -1.07
C LEU A 236 -9.87 20.64 -2.16
N THR A 237 -10.02 21.91 -1.76
CA THR A 237 -10.11 23.04 -2.72
C THR A 237 -8.81 23.19 -3.53
N LYS A 238 -7.64 23.11 -2.86
CA LYS A 238 -6.34 23.16 -3.55
C LYS A 238 -6.12 21.93 -4.45
N LEU A 239 -6.61 20.76 -4.05
CA LEU A 239 -6.55 19.55 -4.86
C LEU A 239 -7.39 19.66 -6.14
N GLN A 240 -8.47 20.43 -6.15
CA GLN A 240 -9.24 20.71 -7.37
C GLN A 240 -8.46 21.52 -8.42
N GLU A 241 -7.42 22.24 -8.01
CA GLU A 241 -6.56 23.00 -8.92
C GLU A 241 -5.54 22.11 -9.64
N LYS A 242 -5.38 20.87 -9.16
CA LYS A 242 -4.39 19.92 -9.70
C LYS A 242 -4.89 19.23 -10.97
N PRO A 243 -3.97 18.80 -11.85
CA PRO A 243 -4.34 18.18 -13.13
C PRO A 243 -4.77 16.69 -13.01
N TYR A 244 -4.65 16.10 -11.84
CA TYR A 244 -4.96 14.69 -11.57
C TYR A 244 -6.23 14.54 -10.72
N THR A 245 -6.72 13.31 -10.63
CA THR A 245 -7.82 12.96 -9.72
C THR A 245 -7.25 12.53 -8.36
N SER A 246 -7.70 13.17 -7.28
CA SER A 246 -7.33 12.81 -5.91
C SER A 246 -8.43 11.98 -5.26
N ILE A 247 -8.06 10.84 -4.70
CA ILE A 247 -8.97 9.88 -4.07
C ILE A 247 -8.60 9.80 -2.59
N ILE A 248 -9.40 10.46 -1.75
CA ILE A 248 -9.07 10.71 -0.34
C ILE A 248 -10.05 9.98 0.56
N THR A 249 -9.53 9.06 1.39
CA THR A 249 -10.31 8.41 2.44
C THR A 249 -10.45 9.35 3.65
N MET A 250 -11.62 9.33 4.26
CA MET A 250 -12.02 10.25 5.34
C MET A 250 -12.43 9.50 6.62
N GLY A 251 -11.84 8.33 6.84
CA GLY A 251 -12.18 7.44 7.95
C GLY A 251 -13.67 7.12 8.01
N GLU A 252 -14.31 7.37 9.13
CA GLU A 252 -15.74 7.10 9.35
C GLU A 252 -16.68 7.91 8.43
N LYS A 253 -16.17 8.94 7.76
CA LYS A 253 -16.95 9.75 6.81
C LYS A 253 -16.97 9.15 5.40
N GLY A 254 -16.23 8.07 5.15
CA GLY A 254 -16.13 7.44 3.85
C GLY A 254 -14.97 7.97 3.02
N SER A 255 -15.24 8.43 1.80
CA SER A 255 -14.20 8.98 0.92
C SER A 255 -14.72 10.12 0.05
N VAL A 256 -13.79 10.90 -0.47
CA VAL A 256 -14.05 11.94 -1.49
C VAL A 256 -13.15 11.74 -2.69
N VAL A 257 -13.70 11.91 -3.88
CA VAL A 257 -12.95 11.95 -5.14
C VAL A 257 -12.97 13.39 -5.64
N VAL A 258 -11.79 13.98 -5.74
CA VAL A 258 -11.59 15.37 -6.16
C VAL A 258 -11.05 15.39 -7.58
N THR A 259 -11.79 16.03 -8.47
CA THR A 259 -11.37 16.33 -9.84
C THR A 259 -11.37 17.83 -10.04
N LYS A 260 -10.80 18.32 -11.12
CA LYS A 260 -10.85 19.74 -11.48
C LYS A 260 -12.26 20.32 -11.46
N ASP A 261 -13.26 19.52 -11.88
CA ASP A 261 -14.63 20.01 -12.10
C ASP A 261 -15.55 19.82 -10.89
N LYS A 262 -15.27 18.84 -10.03
CA LYS A 262 -16.18 18.44 -8.95
C LYS A 262 -15.52 17.70 -7.82
N VAL A 263 -16.14 17.76 -6.65
CA VAL A 263 -15.89 16.90 -5.48
C VAL A 263 -17.03 15.91 -5.35
N ILE A 264 -16.72 14.62 -5.33
CA ILE A 264 -17.69 13.52 -5.26
C ILE A 264 -17.51 12.86 -3.90
N SER A 265 -18.53 12.88 -3.05
CA SER A 265 -18.52 12.18 -1.76
C SER A 265 -19.12 10.79 -1.89
N SER A 266 -18.50 9.83 -1.23
CA SER A 266 -18.99 8.46 -1.06
C SER A 266 -19.03 8.13 0.43
N PRO A 267 -20.21 7.88 1.01
CA PRO A 267 -20.34 7.66 2.44
C PRO A 267 -19.74 6.31 2.86
N GLN A 268 -19.30 6.23 4.11
CA GLN A 268 -18.85 4.99 4.73
C GLN A 268 -20.01 4.01 4.89
N VAL A 269 -19.68 2.72 4.81
CA VAL A 269 -20.56 1.63 5.22
C VAL A 269 -20.51 1.51 6.75
N ASN A 270 -21.66 1.49 7.41
CA ASN A 270 -21.70 1.31 8.87
C ASN A 270 -21.18 -0.06 9.28
N ILE A 271 -20.11 -0.07 10.05
CA ILE A 271 -19.42 -1.27 10.53
C ILE A 271 -18.88 -1.06 11.94
N THR A 272 -18.51 -2.15 12.59
CA THR A 272 -17.70 -2.11 13.83
C THR A 272 -16.28 -2.56 13.48
N PRO A 273 -15.29 -1.66 13.48
CA PRO A 273 -13.94 -2.02 13.08
C PRO A 273 -13.30 -2.96 14.11
N ILE A 274 -12.62 -4.00 13.60
CA ILE A 274 -11.78 -4.92 14.38
C ILE A 274 -10.31 -4.55 14.19
N ASP A 275 -9.92 -4.29 12.93
CA ASP A 275 -8.55 -4.00 12.54
C ASP A 275 -8.55 -3.07 11.32
N THR A 276 -7.92 -1.89 11.43
CA THR A 276 -7.87 -0.92 10.32
C THR A 276 -6.68 -1.14 9.36
N ASN A 277 -5.87 -2.19 9.60
CA ASN A 277 -4.73 -2.52 8.74
C ASN A 277 -5.17 -2.88 7.33
N GLY A 278 -4.50 -2.33 6.32
CA GLY A 278 -4.81 -2.59 4.93
C GLY A 278 -6.10 -1.96 4.42
N ALA A 279 -6.81 -1.15 5.23
CA ALA A 279 -8.03 -0.47 4.78
C ALA A 279 -7.76 0.43 3.56
N GLY A 280 -6.69 1.23 3.60
CA GLY A 280 -6.26 2.08 2.50
C GLY A 280 -5.83 1.27 1.28
N ASP A 281 -5.12 0.15 1.49
CA ASP A 281 -4.66 -0.74 0.43
C ASP A 281 -5.85 -1.42 -0.28
N MET A 282 -6.78 -1.95 0.51
CA MET A 282 -8.01 -2.56 -0.01
C MET A 282 -8.85 -1.53 -0.76
N PHE A 283 -8.94 -0.30 -0.24
CA PHE A 283 -9.62 0.81 -0.91
C PHE A 283 -8.97 1.10 -2.27
N ALA A 284 -7.65 1.31 -2.32
CA ALA A 284 -6.93 1.61 -3.56
C ALA A 284 -7.05 0.49 -4.59
N GLY A 285 -6.85 -0.77 -4.19
CA GLY A 285 -6.99 -1.94 -5.06
C GLY A 285 -8.42 -2.09 -5.62
N SER A 286 -9.44 -1.90 -4.77
CA SER A 286 -10.85 -1.93 -5.17
C SER A 286 -11.19 -0.80 -6.13
N PHE A 287 -10.74 0.42 -5.83
CA PHE A 287 -10.98 1.59 -6.69
C PHE A 287 -10.38 1.39 -8.08
N MET A 288 -9.10 0.99 -8.15
CA MET A 288 -8.42 0.72 -9.42
C MET A 288 -9.11 -0.38 -10.21
N TYR A 289 -9.56 -1.46 -9.54
CA TYR A 289 -10.32 -2.51 -10.21
C TYR A 289 -11.62 -1.97 -10.81
N ALA A 290 -12.43 -1.22 -10.05
CA ALA A 290 -13.69 -0.65 -10.54
C ALA A 290 -13.46 0.33 -11.71
N LEU A 291 -12.40 1.13 -11.63
CA LEU A 291 -11.99 2.05 -12.70
C LEU A 291 -11.67 1.28 -14.01
N LEU A 292 -11.00 0.14 -13.91
CA LEU A 292 -10.70 -0.75 -15.03
C LEU A 292 -11.96 -1.40 -15.65
N GLN A 293 -13.06 -1.48 -14.90
CA GLN A 293 -14.37 -1.91 -15.41
C GLN A 293 -15.15 -0.76 -16.06
N ASN A 294 -14.54 0.41 -16.28
CA ASN A 294 -15.16 1.64 -16.83
C ASN A 294 -16.34 2.16 -15.99
N GLN A 295 -16.31 1.94 -14.67
CA GLN A 295 -17.30 2.53 -13.79
C GLN A 295 -17.04 4.04 -13.63
N ASP A 296 -18.07 4.81 -13.33
CA ASP A 296 -17.89 6.22 -12.96
C ASP A 296 -17.20 6.36 -11.60
N LEU A 297 -16.61 7.52 -11.33
CA LEU A 297 -15.80 7.77 -10.14
C LEU A 297 -16.59 7.58 -8.82
N LYS A 298 -17.90 7.86 -8.82
CA LYS A 298 -18.76 7.65 -7.66
C LYS A 298 -18.90 6.15 -7.37
N SER A 299 -19.19 5.37 -8.39
CA SER A 299 -19.30 3.92 -8.31
C SER A 299 -17.98 3.28 -7.91
N CYS A 300 -16.84 3.80 -8.42
CA CYS A 300 -15.51 3.34 -7.97
C CYS A 300 -15.30 3.58 -6.47
N ALA A 301 -15.64 4.77 -5.97
CA ALA A 301 -15.51 5.11 -4.57
C ALA A 301 -16.47 4.29 -3.68
N ASP A 302 -17.70 4.06 -4.11
CA ASP A 302 -18.67 3.23 -3.38
C ASP A 302 -18.18 1.78 -3.25
N PHE A 303 -17.67 1.20 -4.33
CA PHE A 303 -17.08 -0.14 -4.28
C PHE A 303 -15.85 -0.20 -3.38
N ALA A 304 -14.97 0.81 -3.48
CA ALA A 304 -13.76 0.89 -2.66
C ALA A 304 -14.09 1.02 -1.16
N ASN A 305 -15.05 1.87 -0.78
CA ASN A 305 -15.54 1.97 0.59
C ASN A 305 -16.13 0.65 1.09
N TYR A 306 -16.91 -0.03 0.24
CA TYR A 306 -17.47 -1.34 0.60
C TYR A 306 -16.38 -2.39 0.81
N GLY A 307 -15.39 -2.46 -0.09
CA GLY A 307 -14.24 -3.35 0.07
C GLY A 307 -13.45 -3.05 1.35
N ALA A 308 -13.09 -1.79 1.58
CA ALA A 308 -12.40 -1.36 2.79
C ALA A 308 -13.20 -1.68 4.06
N SER A 309 -14.53 -1.52 4.03
CA SER A 309 -15.38 -1.88 5.16
C SER A 309 -15.25 -3.36 5.54
N LYS A 310 -15.05 -4.24 4.57
CA LYS A 310 -14.94 -5.69 4.82
C LYS A 310 -13.58 -6.08 5.37
N VAL A 311 -12.49 -5.44 4.95
CA VAL A 311 -11.18 -5.74 5.52
C VAL A 311 -11.09 -5.26 6.97
N VAL A 312 -11.66 -4.12 7.33
CA VAL A 312 -11.63 -3.63 8.73
C VAL A 312 -12.52 -4.41 9.69
N GLU A 313 -13.43 -5.24 9.19
CA GLU A 313 -14.21 -6.21 9.99
C GLU A 313 -13.44 -7.52 10.24
N THR A 314 -12.20 -7.66 9.72
CA THR A 314 -11.35 -8.84 9.88
C THR A 314 -10.02 -8.47 10.54
N PHE A 315 -9.27 -9.46 10.97
CA PHE A 315 -7.92 -9.26 11.47
C PHE A 315 -6.90 -9.43 10.34
N GLY A 316 -6.03 -8.44 10.16
CA GLY A 316 -5.01 -8.42 9.11
C GLY A 316 -5.41 -7.63 7.86
N PRO A 317 -4.44 -7.38 6.94
CA PRO A 317 -4.62 -6.44 5.83
C PRO A 317 -5.36 -7.02 4.62
N ARG A 318 -5.71 -8.31 4.63
CA ARG A 318 -6.28 -9.01 3.48
C ARG A 318 -7.51 -9.82 3.86
N LEU A 319 -8.42 -9.96 2.92
CA LEU A 319 -9.57 -10.84 3.04
C LEU A 319 -9.21 -12.29 2.61
N THR A 320 -10.06 -13.24 3.00
CA THR A 320 -10.04 -14.58 2.41
C THR A 320 -10.55 -14.54 0.97
N GLN A 321 -10.19 -15.52 0.15
CA GLN A 321 -10.68 -15.62 -1.24
C GLN A 321 -12.21 -15.71 -1.32
N GLU A 322 -12.86 -16.31 -0.33
CA GLU A 322 -14.32 -16.37 -0.23
C GLU A 322 -14.91 -14.98 0.02
N SER A 323 -14.34 -14.23 0.97
CA SER A 323 -14.79 -12.86 1.30
C SER A 323 -14.59 -11.90 0.12
N TYR A 324 -13.50 -12.01 -0.65
CA TYR A 324 -13.32 -11.22 -1.88
C TYR A 324 -14.43 -11.51 -2.90
N ARG A 325 -14.82 -12.79 -3.09
CA ARG A 325 -15.93 -13.17 -3.98
C ARG A 325 -17.25 -12.60 -3.50
N GLU A 326 -17.51 -12.61 -2.21
CA GLU A 326 -18.71 -12.01 -1.62
C GLU A 326 -18.77 -10.50 -1.86
N VAL A 327 -17.66 -9.78 -1.65
CA VAL A 327 -17.54 -8.34 -1.95
C VAL A 327 -17.91 -8.07 -3.41
N LEU A 328 -17.30 -8.81 -4.34
CA LEU A 328 -17.56 -8.63 -5.77
C LEU A 328 -19.01 -8.96 -6.17
N ASN A 329 -19.59 -10.01 -5.60
CA ASN A 329 -20.95 -10.44 -5.92
C ASN A 329 -22.00 -9.47 -5.39
N ASN A 330 -21.79 -8.91 -4.21
CA ASN A 330 -22.70 -7.92 -3.62
C ASN A 330 -22.66 -6.60 -4.39
N TYR A 331 -21.49 -6.19 -4.85
CA TYR A 331 -21.35 -5.00 -5.70
C TYR A 331 -22.06 -5.15 -7.05
N LYS A 332 -21.96 -6.30 -7.72
CA LYS A 332 -22.62 -6.54 -9.02
C LYS A 332 -24.15 -6.61 -8.94
N LYS A 333 -24.72 -6.70 -7.74
CA LYS A 333 -26.19 -6.74 -7.50
C LYS A 333 -26.77 -5.38 -7.14
N SER A 334 -25.96 -4.43 -6.75
CA SER A 334 -26.32 -3.05 -6.42
C SER A 334 -26.25 -2.13 -7.65
#